data_755276f0a017b8d4e6576460b05c006b
#
_entry.id   755276f0a017b8d4e6576460b05c006b
#
_cell.length_a   1.000
_cell.length_b   1.000
_cell.length_c   1.000
_cell.angle_alpha   90.00
_cell.angle_beta   90.00
_cell.angle_gamma   90.00
#
_symmetry.space_group_name_H-M   'P 1'
#
loop_
_entity.id
_entity.type
_entity.pdbx_description
1 polymer ?
#
loop_
_entity_poly.entity_id
_entity_poly.type
_entity_poly.pdbx_seq_one_letter_code
_entity_poly.pdbx_strand_id
1 'polypeptide(L)'
;RRAQTINSDIKSWGLKYITQFIGANKESRVYVPGDKISSIYEENKDYYFNPRTGKYKLKDTEGLKDLLQKHPNVYEEVNGQHIIKKYLEGDIEETLTVDEEFNQASFLLASMVPTTYERVSTMGTATLWKMLMLAWSYKYGLAIPKKDEKRPFVGGLSRLIKTGYSTNVLKLDFSSLYPSIQLVHKV
;
A
#
# COMPACT_ATOMS: atom_id res chain seq x y z
N ARG A 1 2.73 3.81 -3.55
CA ARG A 1 2.48 4.68 -4.73
C ARG A 1 2.00 3.88 -5.95
N ARG A 2 2.60 2.73 -6.30
CA ARG A 2 2.11 1.91 -7.43
C ARG A 2 0.74 1.32 -7.18
N ALA A 3 0.48 0.81 -6.00
CA ALA A 3 -0.84 0.32 -5.63
C ALA A 3 -1.91 1.42 -5.75
N GLN A 4 -1.57 2.68 -5.48
CA GLN A 4 -2.47 3.82 -5.63
C GLN A 4 -2.82 4.14 -7.10
N THR A 5 -1.88 3.95 -8.03
CA THR A 5 -2.18 4.09 -9.46
C THR A 5 -3.04 2.96 -9.99
N ILE A 6 -3.06 1.82 -9.32
CA ILE A 6 -3.86 0.65 -9.66
C ILE A 6 -5.24 0.69 -8.98
N ASN A 7 -5.29 1.18 -7.73
CA ASN A 7 -6.52 1.24 -6.95
C ASN A 7 -6.68 2.60 -6.25
N SER A 8 -7.62 3.41 -6.76
CA SER A 8 -7.96 4.73 -6.23
C SER A 8 -8.66 4.70 -4.87
N ASP A 9 -9.12 3.53 -4.43
CA ASP A 9 -9.85 3.37 -3.17
C ASP A 9 -8.92 3.38 -1.96
N ILE A 10 -7.61 3.19 -2.18
CA ILE A 10 -6.60 3.30 -1.13
C ILE A 10 -6.39 4.76 -0.75
N LYS A 11 -6.94 5.15 0.40
CA LYS A 11 -6.92 6.53 0.92
C LYS A 11 -5.72 6.85 1.81
N SER A 12 -5.07 5.84 2.37
CA SER A 12 -3.92 6.00 3.27
C SER A 12 -2.86 4.93 3.00
N TRP A 13 -1.59 5.28 3.25
CA TRP A 13 -0.42 4.39 3.07
C TRP A 13 0.17 3.91 4.39
N GLY A 14 -0.51 4.16 5.51
CA GLY A 14 -0.11 3.60 6.78
C GLY A 14 -0.29 2.07 6.77
N LEU A 15 0.68 1.35 7.36
CA LEU A 15 0.66 -0.11 7.42
C LEU A 15 -0.70 -0.65 7.91
N LYS A 16 -1.19 -0.11 9.01
CA LYS A 16 -2.47 -0.51 9.63
C LYS A 16 -3.69 -0.30 8.71
N TYR A 17 -3.67 0.74 7.90
CA TYR A 17 -4.74 0.98 6.93
C TYR A 17 -4.68 0.00 5.77
N ILE A 18 -3.48 -0.24 5.23
CA ILE A 18 -3.29 -1.18 4.12
C ILE A 18 -3.67 -2.60 4.53
N THR A 19 -3.26 -3.06 5.70
CA THR A 19 -3.61 -4.41 6.20
C THR A 19 -5.11 -4.58 6.44
N GLN A 20 -5.80 -3.54 6.91
CA GLN A 20 -7.25 -3.53 6.98
C GLN A 20 -7.90 -3.59 5.59
N PHE A 21 -7.39 -2.80 4.66
CA PHE A 21 -7.90 -2.71 3.30
C PHE A 21 -7.82 -4.05 2.55
N ILE A 22 -6.71 -4.80 2.72
CA ILE A 22 -6.53 -6.13 2.12
C ILE A 22 -7.14 -7.27 2.95
N GLY A 23 -7.77 -6.96 4.09
CA GLY A 23 -8.39 -7.98 4.95
C GLY A 23 -7.40 -8.85 5.72
N ALA A 24 -6.14 -8.42 5.86
CA ALA A 24 -5.08 -9.16 6.55
C ALA A 24 -5.04 -8.94 8.07
N ASN A 25 -5.95 -8.16 8.60
CA ASN A 25 -6.03 -7.87 10.04
C ASN A 25 -6.41 -9.12 10.84
N LYS A 26 -5.62 -9.44 11.85
CA LYS A 26 -5.96 -10.46 12.84
C LYS A 26 -6.74 -9.83 13.99
N GLU A 27 -7.78 -10.52 14.50
CA GLU A 27 -8.52 -10.07 15.69
C GLU A 27 -7.64 -9.94 16.93
N SER A 28 -6.61 -10.78 17.04
CA SER A 28 -5.63 -10.81 18.12
C SER A 28 -4.56 -9.71 18.04
N ARG A 29 -4.66 -8.78 17.09
CA ARG A 29 -3.67 -7.73 16.85
C ARG A 29 -3.59 -6.75 18.01
N VAL A 30 -2.40 -6.59 18.60
CA VAL A 30 -2.12 -5.58 19.62
C VAL A 30 -1.87 -4.22 18.97
N TYR A 31 -2.53 -3.19 19.45
CA TYR A 31 -2.32 -1.80 19.03
C TYR A 31 -1.80 -0.98 20.19
N VAL A 32 -0.65 -0.34 19.98
CA VAL A 32 -0.05 0.59 20.96
C VAL A 32 0.04 1.97 20.31
N PRO A 33 -0.49 3.03 20.94
CA PRO A 33 -0.26 4.39 20.49
C PRO A 33 1.23 4.73 20.49
N GLY A 34 1.72 5.39 19.42
CA GLY A 34 3.14 5.64 19.24
C GLY A 34 3.78 6.44 20.39
N ASP A 35 3.02 7.37 20.97
CA ASP A 35 3.40 8.19 22.13
C ASP A 35 3.53 7.39 23.45
N LYS A 36 2.96 6.19 23.50
CA LYS A 36 2.96 5.32 24.70
C LYS A 36 3.95 4.17 24.62
N ILE A 37 4.61 3.94 23.51
CA ILE A 37 5.52 2.81 23.33
C ILE A 37 6.67 2.86 24.35
N SER A 38 7.37 3.99 24.44
CA SER A 38 8.50 4.14 25.38
C SER A 38 8.05 4.01 26.84
N SER A 39 6.96 4.66 27.22
CA SER A 39 6.48 4.60 28.61
C SER A 39 6.05 3.18 29.02
N ILE A 40 5.34 2.45 28.16
CA ILE A 40 4.94 1.06 28.44
C ILE A 40 6.17 0.15 28.56
N TYR A 41 7.17 0.35 27.71
CA TYR A 41 8.39 -0.46 27.71
C TYR A 41 9.28 -0.17 28.92
N GLU A 42 9.51 1.11 29.26
CA GLU A 42 10.42 1.56 30.31
C GLU A 42 9.82 1.36 31.70
N GLU A 43 8.56 1.75 31.93
CA GLU A 43 7.86 1.56 33.18
C GLU A 43 7.57 0.09 33.49
N ASN A 44 7.44 -0.72 32.46
CA ASN A 44 7.26 -2.17 32.50
C ASN A 44 6.24 -2.63 33.58
N LYS A 45 5.13 -1.89 33.72
CA LYS A 45 4.03 -2.22 34.65
C LYS A 45 3.33 -3.50 34.24
N ASP A 46 2.55 -4.07 35.18
CA ASP A 46 1.74 -5.25 34.91
C ASP A 46 0.42 -4.89 34.21
N TYR A 47 0.04 -5.71 33.26
CA TYR A 47 -1.17 -5.59 32.47
C TYR A 47 -1.95 -6.91 32.46
N TYR A 48 -3.25 -6.81 32.31
CA TYR A 48 -4.09 -7.92 31.90
C TYR A 48 -4.25 -7.89 30.40
N PHE A 49 -3.85 -8.95 29.75
CA PHE A 49 -3.82 -9.11 28.29
C PHE A 49 -4.78 -10.20 27.85
N ASN A 50 -5.58 -9.92 26.81
CA ASN A 50 -6.43 -10.90 26.18
C ASN A 50 -5.79 -11.36 24.84
N PRO A 51 -5.25 -12.58 24.78
CA PRO A 51 -4.55 -13.08 23.58
C PRO A 51 -5.46 -13.27 22.35
N ARG A 52 -6.78 -13.40 22.55
CA ARG A 52 -7.72 -13.55 21.45
C ARG A 52 -8.05 -12.25 20.75
N THR A 53 -8.13 -11.14 21.49
CA THR A 53 -8.55 -9.84 20.97
C THR A 53 -7.42 -8.81 20.92
N GLY A 54 -6.22 -9.15 21.37
CA GLY A 54 -5.09 -8.22 21.46
C GLY A 54 -5.28 -7.04 22.43
N LYS A 55 -6.39 -7.01 23.18
CA LYS A 55 -6.69 -5.92 24.12
C LYS A 55 -5.95 -6.11 25.43
N TYR A 56 -5.45 -5.00 25.98
CA TYR A 56 -4.75 -4.98 27.27
C TYR A 56 -5.23 -3.81 28.14
N LYS A 57 -5.14 -3.99 29.44
CA LYS A 57 -5.48 -2.97 30.45
C LYS A 57 -4.47 -3.03 31.58
N LEU A 58 -4.10 -1.85 32.11
CA LEU A 58 -3.23 -1.76 33.28
C LEU A 58 -3.89 -2.43 34.49
N LYS A 59 -3.11 -3.18 35.30
CA LYS A 59 -3.62 -3.97 36.42
C LYS A 59 -4.35 -3.13 37.48
N ASP A 60 -3.93 -1.88 37.69
CA ASP A 60 -4.50 -0.97 38.68
C ASP A 60 -5.76 -0.22 38.19
N THR A 61 -6.34 -0.60 37.04
CA THR A 61 -7.53 0.08 36.51
C THR A 61 -8.78 -0.32 37.31
N GLU A 62 -9.50 0.66 37.85
CA GLU A 62 -10.79 0.43 38.52
C GLU A 62 -11.78 -0.29 37.59
N GLY A 63 -12.57 -1.20 38.17
CA GLY A 63 -13.55 -2.01 37.41
C GLY A 63 -12.97 -3.24 36.71
N LEU A 64 -11.67 -3.48 36.79
CA LEU A 64 -11.03 -4.64 36.17
C LEU A 64 -11.38 -5.94 36.91
N LYS A 65 -11.60 -5.87 38.25
CA LYS A 65 -11.99 -7.03 39.08
C LYS A 65 -13.29 -7.65 38.59
N ASP A 66 -14.26 -6.85 38.20
CA ASP A 66 -15.54 -7.33 37.67
C ASP A 66 -15.40 -8.03 36.30
N LEU A 67 -14.49 -7.56 35.46
CA LEU A 67 -14.17 -8.17 34.17
C LEU A 67 -13.47 -9.54 34.34
N LEU A 68 -12.55 -9.63 35.32
CA LEU A 68 -11.83 -10.88 35.61
C LEU A 68 -12.75 -11.92 36.25
N GLN A 69 -13.69 -11.50 37.12
CA GLN A 69 -14.70 -12.40 37.70
C GLN A 69 -15.65 -12.98 36.63
N LYS A 70 -16.01 -12.15 35.63
CA LYS A 70 -16.87 -12.58 34.51
C LYS A 70 -16.15 -13.48 33.50
N HIS A 71 -14.82 -13.33 33.37
CA HIS A 71 -14.03 -14.03 32.36
C HIS A 71 -12.67 -14.53 32.92
N PRO A 72 -12.64 -15.45 33.89
CA PRO A 72 -11.45 -15.80 34.63
C PRO A 72 -10.33 -16.47 33.80
N ASN A 73 -10.67 -17.04 32.62
CA ASN A 73 -9.72 -17.77 31.77
C ASN A 73 -9.41 -17.06 30.44
N VAL A 74 -9.76 -15.77 30.32
CA VAL A 74 -9.61 -15.04 29.05
C VAL A 74 -8.43 -14.06 29.09
N TYR A 75 -7.98 -13.70 30.27
CA TYR A 75 -6.92 -12.71 30.47
C TYR A 75 -5.69 -13.34 31.13
N GLU A 76 -4.53 -13.00 30.59
CA GLU A 76 -3.22 -13.36 31.12
C GLU A 76 -2.57 -12.15 31.78
N GLU A 77 -1.87 -12.38 32.90
CA GLU A 77 -1.03 -11.34 33.49
C GLU A 77 0.30 -11.26 32.73
N VAL A 78 0.62 -10.09 32.21
CA VAL A 78 1.83 -9.83 31.42
C VAL A 78 2.43 -8.48 31.81
N ASN A 79 3.72 -8.29 31.58
CA ASN A 79 4.38 -7.01 31.79
C ASN A 79 4.32 -6.13 30.52
N GLY A 80 4.69 -4.86 30.64
CA GLY A 80 4.68 -3.89 29.53
C GLY A 80 5.56 -4.32 28.36
N GLN A 81 6.73 -4.91 28.65
CA GLN A 81 7.63 -5.41 27.61
C GLN A 81 6.99 -6.53 26.77
N HIS A 82 6.18 -7.39 27.38
CA HIS A 82 5.43 -8.40 26.64
C HIS A 82 4.41 -7.78 25.68
N ILE A 83 3.70 -6.73 26.10
CA ILE A 83 2.77 -5.99 25.23
C ILE A 83 3.50 -5.40 24.04
N ILE A 84 4.65 -4.75 24.26
CA ILE A 84 5.46 -4.18 23.19
C ILE A 84 6.00 -5.27 22.26
N LYS A 85 6.44 -6.40 22.79
CA LYS A 85 6.87 -7.55 21.99
C LYS A 85 5.75 -8.03 21.06
N LYS A 86 4.53 -8.21 21.59
CA LYS A 86 3.36 -8.62 20.79
C LYS A 86 2.96 -7.57 19.74
N TYR A 87 3.10 -6.29 20.06
CA TYR A 87 2.91 -5.21 19.09
C TYR A 87 3.90 -5.30 17.93
N LEU A 88 5.19 -5.49 18.23
CA LEU A 88 6.25 -5.62 17.22
C LEU A 88 6.10 -6.88 16.36
N GLU A 89 5.79 -8.02 16.96
CA GLU A 89 5.50 -9.26 16.23
C GLU A 89 4.40 -9.03 15.19
N GLY A 90 3.33 -8.35 15.58
CA GLY A 90 2.26 -8.01 14.66
C GLY A 90 2.67 -7.01 13.57
N ASP A 91 3.47 -5.99 13.85
CA ASP A 91 3.98 -5.05 12.82
C ASP A 91 4.86 -5.78 11.79
N ILE A 92 5.65 -6.76 12.21
CA ILE A 92 6.45 -7.59 11.31
C ILE A 92 5.57 -8.47 10.41
N GLU A 93 4.60 -9.19 11.00
CA GLU A 93 3.66 -10.03 10.26
C GLU A 93 2.87 -9.22 9.22
N GLU A 94 2.36 -8.05 9.62
CA GLU A 94 1.64 -7.14 8.72
C GLU A 94 2.53 -6.64 7.58
N THR A 95 3.79 -6.32 7.87
CA THR A 95 4.76 -5.89 6.85
C THR A 95 5.04 -7.00 5.84
N LEU A 96 5.25 -8.24 6.30
CA LEU A 96 5.44 -9.39 5.42
C LEU A 96 4.23 -9.64 4.54
N THR A 97 3.02 -9.58 5.09
CA THR A 97 1.79 -9.77 4.31
C THR A 97 1.63 -8.69 3.23
N VAL A 98 1.94 -7.44 3.55
CA VAL A 98 1.91 -6.34 2.56
C VAL A 98 3.00 -6.54 1.50
N ASP A 99 4.17 -7.04 1.88
CA ASP A 99 5.25 -7.35 0.94
C ASP A 99 4.82 -8.47 -0.04
N GLU A 100 4.28 -9.55 0.46
CA GLU A 100 3.77 -10.65 -0.36
C GLU A 100 2.69 -10.21 -1.34
N GLU A 101 1.77 -9.36 -0.93
CA GLU A 101 0.66 -8.90 -1.77
C GLU A 101 1.09 -7.92 -2.86
N PHE A 102 1.98 -6.96 -2.53
CA PHE A 102 2.27 -5.83 -3.43
C PHE A 102 3.62 -5.88 -4.12
N ASN A 103 4.59 -6.63 -3.62
CA ASN A 103 5.96 -6.53 -4.10
C ASN A 103 6.37 -7.53 -5.17
N GLN A 104 5.62 -8.60 -5.40
CA GLN A 104 5.95 -9.60 -6.43
C GLN A 104 6.11 -8.98 -7.82
N ALA A 105 5.17 -8.11 -8.22
CA ALA A 105 5.24 -7.40 -9.49
C ALA A 105 6.47 -6.49 -9.60
N SER A 106 6.86 -5.86 -8.50
CA SER A 106 8.06 -5.01 -8.44
C SER A 106 9.34 -5.82 -8.55
N PHE A 107 9.37 -7.01 -7.97
CA PHE A 107 10.49 -7.94 -8.08
C PHE A 107 10.70 -8.42 -9.52
N LEU A 108 9.62 -8.85 -10.19
CA LEU A 108 9.67 -9.24 -11.60
C LEU A 108 10.15 -8.09 -12.48
N LEU A 109 9.65 -6.87 -12.27
CA LEU A 109 10.11 -5.70 -13.00
C LEU A 109 11.58 -5.38 -12.74
N ALA A 110 12.07 -5.57 -11.51
CA ALA A 110 13.48 -5.35 -11.18
C ALA A 110 14.42 -6.32 -11.92
N SER A 111 13.93 -7.53 -12.22
CA SER A 111 14.72 -8.49 -13.02
C SER A 111 14.83 -8.10 -14.51
N MET A 112 13.96 -7.21 -14.98
CA MET A 112 13.90 -6.78 -16.40
C MET A 112 14.67 -5.49 -16.68
N VAL A 113 15.07 -4.73 -15.67
CA VAL A 113 15.71 -3.42 -15.83
C VAL A 113 17.02 -3.35 -15.07
N PRO A 114 18.05 -2.67 -15.60
CA PRO A 114 19.37 -2.58 -14.98
C PRO A 114 19.40 -1.57 -13.83
N THR A 115 18.65 -1.87 -12.76
CA THR A 115 18.59 -1.03 -11.56
C THR A 115 18.23 -1.85 -10.33
N THR A 116 18.32 -1.24 -9.13
CA THR A 116 18.02 -1.94 -7.87
C THR A 116 16.53 -2.12 -7.66
N TYR A 117 16.14 -3.16 -6.93
CA TYR A 117 14.77 -3.43 -6.53
C TYR A 117 14.12 -2.25 -5.81
N GLU A 118 14.82 -1.63 -4.84
CA GLU A 118 14.34 -0.46 -4.12
C GLU A 118 13.97 0.69 -5.09
N ARG A 119 14.84 0.94 -6.07
CA ARG A 119 14.60 1.99 -7.06
C ARG A 119 13.41 1.65 -7.96
N VAL A 120 13.27 0.40 -8.38
CA VAL A 120 12.10 -0.06 -9.14
C VAL A 120 10.82 0.10 -8.35
N SER A 121 10.80 -0.25 -7.06
CA SER A 121 9.61 -0.16 -6.23
C SER A 121 9.14 1.28 -5.99
N THR A 122 10.06 2.26 -6.04
CA THR A 122 9.76 3.68 -5.77
C THR A 122 9.58 4.55 -7.01
N MET A 123 10.12 4.15 -8.17
CA MET A 123 10.04 4.96 -9.40
C MET A 123 8.64 4.97 -10.01
N GLY A 124 8.30 6.07 -10.67
CA GLY A 124 7.05 6.20 -11.43
C GLY A 124 7.05 5.37 -12.71
N THR A 125 5.86 5.08 -13.23
CA THR A 125 5.64 4.25 -14.43
C THR A 125 6.40 4.77 -15.65
N ALA A 126 6.40 6.08 -15.88
CA ALA A 126 7.12 6.69 -17.02
C ALA A 126 8.65 6.44 -16.94
N THR A 127 9.23 6.50 -15.73
CA THR A 127 10.65 6.23 -15.54
C THR A 127 10.97 4.75 -15.77
N LEU A 128 10.10 3.86 -15.31
CA LEU A 128 10.22 2.42 -15.55
C LEU A 128 10.22 2.09 -17.05
N TRP A 129 9.25 2.63 -17.80
CA TRP A 129 9.19 2.48 -19.25
C TRP A 129 10.45 2.98 -19.92
N LYS A 130 10.94 4.13 -19.53
CA LYS A 130 12.19 4.70 -20.05
C LYS A 130 13.36 3.76 -19.83
N MET A 131 13.47 3.13 -18.67
CA MET A 131 14.53 2.19 -18.38
C MET A 131 14.39 0.89 -19.16
N LEU A 132 13.19 0.38 -19.34
CA LEU A 132 12.90 -0.78 -20.19
C LEU A 132 13.31 -0.51 -21.64
N MET A 133 12.90 0.64 -22.19
CA MET A 133 13.29 1.03 -23.55
C MET A 133 14.80 1.19 -23.71
N LEU A 134 15.48 1.74 -22.70
CA LEU A 134 16.93 1.88 -22.68
C LEU A 134 17.61 0.51 -22.69
N ALA A 135 17.20 -0.41 -21.82
CA ALA A 135 17.75 -1.76 -21.77
C ALA A 135 17.52 -2.52 -23.10
N TRP A 136 16.32 -2.38 -23.66
CA TRP A 136 15.97 -2.99 -24.94
C TRP A 136 16.80 -2.40 -26.10
N SER A 137 16.94 -1.08 -26.19
CA SER A 137 17.77 -0.40 -27.18
C SER A 137 19.22 -0.83 -27.11
N TYR A 138 19.78 -0.93 -25.91
CA TYR A 138 21.13 -1.44 -25.68
C TYR A 138 21.28 -2.88 -26.18
N LYS A 139 20.33 -3.77 -25.82
CA LYS A 139 20.36 -5.18 -26.24
C LYS A 139 20.36 -5.36 -27.76
N TYR A 140 19.65 -4.51 -28.48
CA TYR A 140 19.51 -4.61 -29.95
C TYR A 140 20.38 -3.61 -30.73
N GLY A 141 21.28 -2.89 -30.06
CA GLY A 141 22.18 -1.92 -30.70
C GLY A 141 21.44 -0.75 -31.36
N LEU A 142 20.26 -0.37 -30.83
CA LEU A 142 19.44 0.70 -31.37
C LEU A 142 19.81 2.05 -30.78
N ALA A 143 19.96 3.07 -31.60
CA ALA A 143 20.15 4.44 -31.12
C ALA A 143 18.86 4.99 -30.50
N ILE A 144 19.02 5.65 -29.35
CA ILE A 144 17.91 6.36 -28.72
C ILE A 144 17.88 7.79 -29.23
N PRO A 145 16.75 8.26 -29.79
CA PRO A 145 16.65 9.62 -30.28
C PRO A 145 16.89 10.64 -29.16
N LYS A 146 17.56 11.72 -29.50
CA LYS A 146 17.76 12.85 -28.58
C LYS A 146 16.37 13.41 -28.22
N LYS A 147 16.20 13.78 -26.95
CA LYS A 147 14.98 14.43 -26.50
C LYS A 147 14.77 15.72 -27.25
N ASP A 148 13.61 15.82 -27.90
CA ASP A 148 13.17 17.04 -28.55
C ASP A 148 12.76 18.13 -27.55
N GLU A 149 12.81 19.36 -27.97
CA GLU A 149 12.28 20.48 -27.18
C GLU A 149 10.77 20.34 -27.00
N LYS A 150 10.32 20.62 -25.77
CA LYS A 150 8.89 20.59 -25.49
C LYS A 150 8.20 21.73 -26.28
N ARG A 151 7.40 21.37 -27.25
CA ARG A 151 6.52 22.29 -27.94
C ARG A 151 5.15 22.31 -27.25
N PRO A 152 4.59 23.50 -26.94
CA PRO A 152 3.23 23.56 -26.47
C PRO A 152 2.30 23.03 -27.58
N PHE A 153 1.37 22.16 -27.23
CA PHE A 153 0.35 21.68 -28.15
C PHE A 153 -1.03 21.93 -27.53
N VAL A 154 -2.00 22.20 -28.39
CA VAL A 154 -3.40 22.30 -27.99
C VAL A 154 -3.91 20.86 -27.83
N GLY A 155 -4.38 20.53 -26.65
CA GLY A 155 -4.95 19.22 -26.35
C GLY A 155 -6.24 18.94 -27.14
N GLY A 156 -6.75 17.72 -27.04
CA GLY A 156 -8.01 17.34 -27.68
C GLY A 156 -9.19 18.19 -27.19
N LEU A 157 -10.11 18.50 -28.09
CA LEU A 157 -11.34 19.23 -27.76
C LEU A 157 -12.27 18.34 -26.94
N SER A 158 -12.54 18.73 -25.69
CA SER A 158 -13.61 18.15 -24.89
C SER A 158 -14.77 19.16 -24.82
N ARG A 159 -15.89 18.82 -25.44
CA ARG A 159 -17.05 19.71 -25.52
C ARG A 159 -18.33 18.98 -25.16
N LEU A 160 -19.10 19.54 -24.25
CA LEU A 160 -20.46 19.13 -23.99
C LEU A 160 -21.39 19.84 -25.00
N ILE A 161 -22.05 19.06 -25.87
CA ILE A 161 -22.91 19.61 -26.93
C ILE A 161 -24.31 19.91 -26.37
N LYS A 162 -24.81 19.05 -25.48
CA LYS A 162 -26.14 19.17 -24.89
C LYS A 162 -26.10 18.88 -23.41
N THR A 163 -26.66 19.74 -22.60
CA THR A 163 -26.82 19.56 -21.15
C THR A 163 -28.20 18.97 -20.86
N GLY A 164 -28.33 18.21 -19.79
CA GLY A 164 -29.59 17.65 -19.32
C GLY A 164 -29.53 16.14 -19.14
N TYR A 165 -30.70 15.56 -18.84
CA TYR A 165 -30.86 14.12 -18.69
C TYR A 165 -31.29 13.49 -20.00
N SER A 166 -30.63 12.40 -20.39
CA SER A 166 -30.96 11.66 -21.62
C SER A 166 -31.13 10.17 -21.28
N THR A 167 -32.13 9.55 -21.87
CA THR A 167 -32.34 8.09 -21.83
C THR A 167 -31.82 7.46 -23.12
N ASN A 168 -31.56 6.15 -23.10
CA ASN A 168 -31.08 5.38 -24.26
C ASN A 168 -29.77 5.90 -24.83
N VAL A 169 -28.77 6.16 -23.96
CA VAL A 169 -27.46 6.65 -24.34
C VAL A 169 -26.55 5.49 -24.70
N LEU A 170 -25.94 5.55 -25.91
CA LEU A 170 -24.86 4.66 -26.33
C LEU A 170 -23.51 5.37 -26.14
N LYS A 171 -22.63 4.82 -25.33
CA LYS A 171 -21.26 5.30 -25.15
C LYS A 171 -20.32 4.51 -26.06
N LEU A 172 -19.69 5.16 -27.01
CA LEU A 172 -18.66 4.59 -27.88
C LEU A 172 -17.29 5.15 -27.53
N ASP A 173 -16.29 4.30 -27.56
CA ASP A 173 -14.90 4.67 -27.33
C ASP A 173 -13.97 3.85 -28.24
N PHE A 174 -12.88 4.44 -28.68
CA PHE A 174 -11.86 3.74 -29.46
C PHE A 174 -10.88 3.03 -28.54
N SER A 175 -10.73 1.73 -28.70
CA SER A 175 -9.73 0.98 -27.95
C SER A 175 -8.32 1.46 -28.31
N SER A 176 -7.58 1.91 -27.29
CA SER A 176 -6.19 2.34 -27.43
C SER A 176 -5.95 3.34 -28.57
N LEU A 177 -6.78 4.39 -28.68
CA LEU A 177 -6.76 5.34 -29.81
C LEU A 177 -5.36 5.86 -30.16
N TYR A 178 -4.62 6.39 -29.18
CA TYR A 178 -3.27 6.93 -29.44
C TYR A 178 -2.27 5.86 -29.92
N PRO A 179 -2.11 4.70 -29.24
CA PRO A 179 -1.28 3.63 -29.73
C PRO A 179 -1.67 3.14 -31.13
N SER A 180 -2.98 3.05 -31.42
CA SER A 180 -3.46 2.64 -32.76
C SER A 180 -3.08 3.64 -33.83
N ILE A 181 -3.22 4.94 -33.58
CA ILE A 181 -2.78 6.00 -34.50
C ILE A 181 -1.27 5.92 -34.76
N GLN A 182 -0.48 5.76 -33.72
CA GLN A 182 0.98 5.66 -33.84
C GLN A 182 1.40 4.46 -34.70
N LEU A 183 0.76 3.31 -34.49
CA LEU A 183 1.05 2.10 -35.26
C LEU A 183 0.64 2.24 -36.75
N VAL A 184 -0.54 2.78 -37.02
CA VAL A 184 -1.06 2.92 -38.40
C VAL A 184 -0.29 3.97 -39.19
N HIS A 185 -0.02 5.11 -38.56
CA HIS A 185 0.63 6.24 -39.24
C HIS A 185 2.16 6.28 -39.06
N LYS A 186 2.73 5.35 -38.27
CA LYS A 186 4.18 5.25 -37.97
C LYS A 186 4.77 6.57 -37.47
N VAL A 187 4.04 7.26 -36.60
CA VAL A 187 4.44 8.52 -35.93
C VAL A 187 4.79 8.33 -34.47
#